data_21abebdfac20c93ba48b3fe220f0097c
#
_entry.id   21abebdfac20c93ba48b3fe220f0097c
#
_cell.length_a   1.000
_cell.length_b   1.000
_cell.length_c   1.000
_cell.angle_alpha   90.00
_cell.angle_beta   90.00
_cell.angle_gamma   90.00
#
_symmetry.space_group_name_H-M   'P 1'
#
loop_
_entity.id
_entity.type
_entity.pdbx_description
1 polymer ?
#
loop_
_entity_poly.entity_id
_entity_poly.type
_entity_poly.pdbx_seq_one_letter_code
_entity_poly.pdbx_strand_id
1 'polypeptide(L)'
;MAIGFWMNNKNCYGCKTCSIACKSEKQLDKGVLLRHVTAIRQDDPRAFAYLSMACNHCEEPACMANCPVGAYSKLEDGTVIQDHSVCIGCKTCISACPYGAPSYDEATSTTFKCDGCYDRRQRGELPACVVACPGANLALDDMESLQSTYTADIVSDENSGTKPNFVITVDAAL
;
A
#
# COMPACT_ATOMS: atom_id res chain seq x y z
N MET A 1 16.58 -3.81 6.43
CA MET A 1 15.66 -4.72 5.70
C MET A 1 14.48 -3.90 5.22
N ALA A 2 13.89 -4.22 4.07
CA ALA A 2 12.81 -3.41 3.50
C ALA A 2 11.49 -3.70 4.19
N ILE A 3 10.72 -2.65 4.48
CA ILE A 3 9.36 -2.81 5.00
C ILE A 3 8.41 -3.29 3.90
N GLY A 4 7.42 -4.08 4.30
CA GLY A 4 6.35 -4.52 3.44
C GLY A 4 5.01 -4.58 4.17
N PHE A 5 3.95 -4.85 3.41
CA PHE A 5 2.64 -5.14 3.98
C PHE A 5 2.34 -6.64 3.90
N TRP A 6 1.81 -7.18 4.98
CA TRP A 6 1.09 -8.44 4.94
C TRP A 6 -0.41 -8.18 4.88
N MET A 7 -1.10 -9.03 4.13
CA MET A 7 -2.53 -9.06 4.07
C MET A 7 -3.06 -10.49 4.08
N ASN A 8 -4.06 -10.75 4.93
CA ASN A 8 -4.85 -11.97 4.91
C ASN A 8 -6.16 -11.72 4.15
N ASN A 9 -6.25 -12.16 2.89
CA ASN A 9 -7.48 -12.00 2.13
C ASN A 9 -8.53 -13.07 2.46
N LYS A 10 -8.13 -14.21 3.01
CA LYS A 10 -9.03 -15.28 3.46
C LYS A 10 -10.09 -14.79 4.45
N ASN A 11 -9.70 -13.91 5.38
CA ASN A 11 -10.57 -13.40 6.43
C ASN A 11 -11.02 -11.95 6.18
N CYS A 12 -10.66 -11.36 5.05
CA CYS A 12 -11.07 -10.01 4.70
C CYS A 12 -12.49 -10.02 4.13
N TYR A 13 -13.41 -9.32 4.77
CA TYR A 13 -14.81 -9.19 4.32
C TYR A 13 -15.13 -7.85 3.66
N GLY A 14 -14.13 -7.09 3.25
CA GLY A 14 -14.30 -5.90 2.41
C GLY A 14 -14.93 -4.68 3.09
N CYS A 15 -14.87 -4.56 4.42
CA CYS A 15 -15.52 -3.48 5.19
C CYS A 15 -14.98 -2.07 4.91
N LYS A 16 -13.82 -1.94 4.25
CA LYS A 16 -13.13 -0.68 3.90
C LYS A 16 -12.72 0.19 5.08
N THR A 17 -12.81 -0.27 6.33
CA THR A 17 -12.39 0.49 7.52
C THR A 17 -10.93 0.93 7.42
N CYS A 18 -10.04 0.07 6.89
CA CYS A 18 -8.64 0.39 6.66
C CYS A 18 -8.43 1.54 5.66
N SER A 19 -9.28 1.66 4.62
CA SER A 19 -9.25 2.77 3.66
C SER A 19 -9.67 4.08 4.32
N ILE A 20 -10.74 4.05 5.12
CA ILE A 20 -11.26 5.23 5.82
C ILE A 20 -10.28 5.69 6.91
N ALA A 21 -9.71 4.77 7.69
CA ALA A 21 -8.69 5.09 8.68
C ALA A 21 -7.46 5.75 8.04
N CYS A 22 -6.98 5.23 6.90
CA CYS A 22 -5.89 5.83 6.14
C CYS A 22 -6.24 7.24 5.66
N LYS A 23 -7.46 7.42 5.12
CA LYS A 23 -7.97 8.72 4.67
C LYS A 23 -8.02 9.74 5.81
N SER A 24 -8.54 9.34 6.96
CA SER A 24 -8.64 10.20 8.15
C SER A 24 -7.26 10.56 8.70
N GLU A 25 -6.38 9.59 8.85
CA GLU A 25 -5.00 9.80 9.35
C GLU A 25 -4.22 10.79 8.49
N LYS A 26 -4.35 10.67 7.16
CA LYS A 26 -3.63 11.51 6.20
C LYS A 26 -4.40 12.78 5.80
N GLN A 27 -5.56 13.03 6.40
CA GLN A 27 -6.42 14.19 6.13
C GLN A 27 -6.67 14.41 4.62
N LEU A 28 -6.92 13.31 3.89
CA LEU A 28 -7.05 13.34 2.43
C LEU A 28 -8.40 13.93 2.00
N ASP A 29 -8.38 14.71 0.93
CA ASP A 29 -9.56 15.32 0.36
C ASP A 29 -10.53 14.32 -0.27
N LYS A 30 -11.74 14.80 -0.61
CA LYS A 30 -12.77 14.00 -1.26
C LYS A 30 -12.23 13.38 -2.54
N GLY A 31 -12.47 12.08 -2.71
CA GLY A 31 -12.01 11.34 -3.90
C GLY A 31 -10.61 10.73 -3.78
N VAL A 32 -9.76 11.23 -2.87
CA VAL A 32 -8.40 10.70 -2.69
C VAL A 32 -8.41 9.52 -1.72
N LEU A 33 -7.86 8.40 -2.16
CA LEU A 33 -7.63 7.20 -1.34
C LEU A 33 -6.21 6.67 -1.60
N LEU A 34 -5.51 6.28 -0.54
CA LEU A 34 -4.16 5.67 -0.62
C LEU A 34 -4.18 4.17 -0.30
N ARG A 35 -5.30 3.66 0.19
CA ARG A 35 -5.56 2.23 0.37
C ARG A 35 -6.89 1.89 -0.26
N HIS A 36 -6.87 0.91 -1.15
CA HIS A 36 -8.01 0.45 -1.92
C HIS A 36 -8.40 -0.96 -1.47
N VAL A 37 -9.70 -1.19 -1.29
CA VAL A 37 -10.26 -2.52 -1.05
C VAL A 37 -11.09 -2.89 -2.25
N THR A 38 -10.59 -3.86 -3.01
CA THR A 38 -11.20 -4.34 -4.26
C THR A 38 -11.78 -5.73 -4.05
N ALA A 39 -12.98 -5.95 -4.54
CA ALA A 39 -13.57 -7.28 -4.59
C ALA A 39 -12.94 -8.06 -5.76
N ILE A 40 -12.47 -9.27 -5.47
CA ILE A 40 -12.01 -10.23 -6.48
C ILE A 40 -13.15 -11.21 -6.66
N ARG A 41 -13.69 -11.33 -7.87
CA ARG A 41 -14.67 -12.34 -8.21
C ARG A 41 -13.97 -13.67 -8.46
N GLN A 42 -14.54 -14.72 -7.91
CA GLN A 42 -14.18 -16.09 -8.20
C GLN A 42 -15.14 -16.67 -9.27
N ASP A 43 -14.84 -17.87 -9.75
CA ASP A 43 -15.70 -18.61 -10.70
C ASP A 43 -17.09 -18.91 -10.11
N ASP A 44 -17.21 -19.11 -8.78
CA ASP A 44 -18.51 -19.12 -8.09
C ASP A 44 -18.97 -17.69 -7.87
N PRO A 45 -20.10 -17.26 -8.49
CA PRO A 45 -20.62 -15.90 -8.35
C PRO A 45 -21.05 -15.52 -6.91
N ARG A 46 -21.12 -16.49 -5.99
CA ARG A 46 -21.42 -16.28 -4.57
C ARG A 46 -20.16 -16.15 -3.72
N ALA A 47 -18.98 -16.49 -4.27
CA ALA A 47 -17.73 -16.39 -3.57
C ALA A 47 -17.05 -15.04 -3.88
N PHE A 48 -16.73 -14.30 -2.83
CA PHE A 48 -16.02 -13.03 -2.92
C PHE A 48 -14.78 -13.10 -2.04
N ALA A 49 -13.63 -12.76 -2.62
CA ALA A 49 -12.46 -12.40 -1.86
C ALA A 49 -12.23 -10.89 -1.98
N TYR A 50 -11.56 -10.32 -1.00
CA TYR A 50 -11.22 -8.91 -1.03
C TYR A 50 -9.71 -8.72 -0.91
N LEU A 51 -9.18 -7.82 -1.71
CA LEU A 51 -7.78 -7.42 -1.65
C LEU A 51 -7.68 -5.97 -1.17
N SER A 52 -6.97 -5.76 -0.06
CA SER A 52 -6.70 -4.42 0.47
C SER A 52 -5.27 -4.04 0.16
N MET A 53 -5.08 -3.20 -0.84
CA MET A 53 -3.76 -2.78 -1.30
C MET A 53 -3.51 -1.28 -1.07
N ALA A 54 -2.24 -0.96 -0.86
CA ALA A 54 -1.70 0.40 -0.80
C ALA A 54 -0.38 0.45 -1.57
N CYS A 55 0.51 1.40 -1.26
CA CYS A 55 1.87 1.37 -1.80
C CYS A 55 2.64 0.16 -1.26
N ASN A 56 3.34 -0.54 -2.13
CA ASN A 56 4.13 -1.72 -1.79
C ASN A 56 5.58 -1.38 -1.42
N HIS A 57 5.97 -0.12 -1.35
CA HIS A 57 7.33 0.32 -1.04
C HIS A 57 8.42 -0.48 -1.77
N CYS A 58 8.25 -0.62 -3.09
CA CYS A 58 9.05 -1.47 -3.96
C CYS A 58 10.56 -1.29 -3.77
N GLU A 59 11.35 -2.35 -4.03
CA GLU A 59 12.81 -2.25 -4.05
C GLU A 59 13.29 -1.34 -5.19
N GLU A 60 12.63 -1.44 -6.34
CA GLU A 60 12.87 -0.62 -7.53
C GLU A 60 11.63 0.22 -7.84
N PRO A 61 11.40 1.34 -7.13
CA PRO A 61 10.13 2.08 -7.22
C PRO A 61 10.02 2.83 -8.54
N ALA A 62 9.16 2.37 -9.45
CA ALA A 62 8.93 3.02 -10.75
C ALA A 62 8.43 4.47 -10.59
N CYS A 63 7.66 4.79 -9.54
CA CYS A 63 7.23 6.14 -9.24
C CYS A 63 8.40 7.09 -8.96
N MET A 64 9.44 6.61 -8.29
CA MET A 64 10.66 7.37 -8.00
C MET A 64 11.52 7.51 -9.27
N ALA A 65 11.74 6.41 -10.00
CA ALA A 65 12.56 6.40 -11.20
C ALA A 65 12.03 7.32 -12.32
N ASN A 66 10.72 7.49 -12.39
CA ASN A 66 10.07 8.28 -13.43
C ASN A 66 9.65 9.70 -12.97
N CYS A 67 10.00 10.12 -11.76
CA CYS A 67 9.63 11.45 -11.29
C CYS A 67 10.56 12.52 -11.88
N PRO A 68 10.05 13.46 -12.73
CA PRO A 68 10.90 14.44 -13.43
C PRO A 68 11.52 15.48 -12.48
N VAL A 69 10.95 15.65 -11.28
CA VAL A 69 11.42 16.63 -10.28
C VAL A 69 12.05 15.98 -9.05
N GLY A 70 12.23 14.64 -9.06
CA GLY A 70 12.86 13.94 -7.94
C GLY A 70 12.09 14.02 -6.61
N ALA A 71 10.74 14.09 -6.65
CA ALA A 71 9.92 14.25 -5.46
C ALA A 71 9.87 13.00 -4.56
N TYR A 72 10.52 11.91 -4.92
CA TYR A 72 10.52 10.67 -4.15
C TYR A 72 11.89 10.33 -3.62
N SER A 73 11.93 9.78 -2.41
CA SER A 73 13.14 9.20 -1.81
C SER A 73 12.81 7.86 -1.15
N LYS A 74 13.81 6.99 -1.06
CA LYS A 74 13.72 5.72 -0.35
C LYS A 74 14.57 5.83 0.91
N LEU A 75 13.95 5.57 2.07
CA LEU A 75 14.60 5.60 3.37
C LEU A 75 15.36 4.29 3.64
N GLU A 76 16.20 4.28 4.69
CA GLU A 76 17.01 3.11 5.08
C GLU A 76 16.17 1.87 5.41
N ASP A 77 14.95 2.07 5.94
CA ASP A 77 13.99 0.97 6.21
C ASP A 77 13.22 0.53 4.96
N GLY A 78 13.56 1.03 3.78
CA GLY A 78 12.88 0.73 2.52
C GLY A 78 11.60 1.53 2.28
N THR A 79 11.17 2.38 3.22
CA THR A 79 10.00 3.24 3.01
C THR A 79 10.25 4.20 1.86
N VAL A 80 9.37 4.17 0.85
CA VAL A 80 9.38 5.19 -0.20
C VAL A 80 8.48 6.33 0.24
N ILE A 81 9.02 7.53 0.38
CA ILE A 81 8.30 8.75 0.75
C ILE A 81 8.23 9.74 -0.41
N GLN A 82 7.31 10.68 -0.33
CA GLN A 82 7.14 11.75 -1.31
C GLN A 82 7.26 13.10 -0.63
N ASP A 83 8.07 13.98 -1.18
CA ASP A 83 8.11 15.39 -0.82
C ASP A 83 7.08 16.15 -1.65
N HIS A 84 6.04 16.63 -0.98
CA HIS A 84 4.96 17.38 -1.62
C HIS A 84 5.37 18.81 -1.99
N SER A 85 6.42 19.35 -1.38
CA SER A 85 6.87 20.72 -1.63
C SER A 85 7.49 20.91 -3.02
N VAL A 86 8.05 19.82 -3.59
CA VAL A 86 8.63 19.83 -4.95
C VAL A 86 7.73 19.20 -6.00
N CYS A 87 6.60 18.60 -5.58
CA CYS A 87 5.67 17.92 -6.49
C CYS A 87 4.96 18.93 -7.40
N ILE A 88 5.07 18.75 -8.71
CA ILE A 88 4.42 19.59 -9.72
C ILE A 88 3.10 19.00 -10.25
N GLY A 89 2.58 17.92 -9.68
CA GLY A 89 1.31 17.30 -10.07
C GLY A 89 1.24 16.70 -11.47
N CYS A 90 2.37 16.39 -12.10
CA CYS A 90 2.44 15.88 -13.48
C CYS A 90 1.82 14.48 -13.70
N LYS A 91 1.43 13.79 -12.64
CA LYS A 91 0.79 12.45 -12.65
C LYS A 91 1.62 11.31 -13.24
N THR A 92 2.89 11.55 -13.61
CA THR A 92 3.79 10.50 -14.16
C THR A 92 3.92 9.30 -13.23
N CYS A 93 3.97 9.54 -11.90
CA CYS A 93 4.04 8.47 -10.91
C CYS A 93 2.78 7.57 -10.88
N ILE A 94 1.61 8.11 -11.24
CA ILE A 94 0.37 7.33 -11.34
C ILE A 94 0.46 6.36 -12.52
N SER A 95 0.87 6.87 -13.68
CA SER A 95 1.01 6.06 -14.91
C SER A 95 2.14 5.04 -14.80
N ALA A 96 3.21 5.36 -14.06
CA ALA A 96 4.36 4.48 -13.90
C ALA A 96 4.13 3.35 -12.87
N CYS A 97 3.19 3.52 -11.93
CA CYS A 97 2.96 2.54 -10.87
C CYS A 97 2.06 1.39 -11.35
N PRO A 98 2.56 0.14 -11.43
CA PRO A 98 1.72 -0.97 -11.89
C PRO A 98 0.61 -1.36 -10.90
N TYR A 99 0.67 -0.85 -9.66
CA TYR A 99 -0.29 -1.13 -8.59
C TYR A 99 -1.32 -0.01 -8.39
N GLY A 100 -1.22 1.09 -9.14
CA GLY A 100 -2.11 2.24 -8.99
C GLY A 100 -2.05 2.90 -7.60
N ALA A 101 -0.90 2.83 -6.92
CA ALA A 101 -0.79 3.30 -5.55
C ALA A 101 -0.83 4.83 -5.36
N PRO A 102 -0.24 5.68 -6.25
CA PRO A 102 -0.38 7.12 -6.14
C PRO A 102 -1.76 7.59 -6.57
N SER A 103 -2.34 8.52 -5.82
CA SER A 103 -3.60 9.22 -6.14
C SER A 103 -3.34 10.69 -6.39
N TYR A 104 -4.11 11.31 -7.30
CA TYR A 104 -4.06 12.75 -7.53
C TYR A 104 -5.13 13.45 -6.71
N ASP A 105 -4.76 14.57 -6.14
CA ASP A 105 -5.65 15.46 -5.42
C ASP A 105 -5.82 16.76 -6.24
N GLU A 106 -7.05 17.03 -6.66
CA GLU A 106 -7.38 18.22 -7.43
C GLU A 106 -7.33 19.50 -6.61
N ALA A 107 -7.58 19.40 -5.28
CA ALA A 107 -7.59 20.57 -4.40
C ALA A 107 -6.19 21.14 -4.22
N THR A 108 -5.18 20.26 -4.08
CA THR A 108 -3.78 20.67 -3.93
C THR A 108 -3.00 20.66 -5.25
N SER A 109 -3.59 20.11 -6.30
CA SER A 109 -2.93 19.89 -7.61
C SER A 109 -1.65 19.06 -7.50
N THR A 110 -1.56 18.15 -6.51
CA THR A 110 -0.41 17.26 -6.28
C THR A 110 -0.84 15.80 -6.23
N THR A 111 0.13 14.90 -6.23
CA THR A 111 -0.12 13.47 -6.01
C THR A 111 0.21 13.10 -4.58
N PHE A 112 -0.49 12.09 -4.07
CA PHE A 112 -0.26 11.48 -2.77
C PHE A 112 -0.07 9.97 -2.91
N LYS A 113 0.73 9.36 -2.05
CA LYS A 113 0.80 7.91 -1.89
C LYS A 113 1.01 7.51 -0.44
N CYS A 114 0.74 6.26 -0.14
CA CYS A 114 1.02 5.69 1.18
C CYS A 114 2.52 5.81 1.50
N ASP A 115 2.86 6.30 2.69
CA ASP A 115 4.19 6.43 3.26
C ASP A 115 4.45 5.39 4.38
N GLY A 116 3.61 4.34 4.47
CA GLY A 116 3.68 3.36 5.55
C GLY A 116 3.34 3.95 6.92
N CYS A 117 2.63 5.09 6.97
CA CYS A 117 2.41 5.88 8.19
C CYS A 117 3.71 6.18 8.92
N TYR A 118 4.72 6.70 8.20
CA TYR A 118 6.08 6.89 8.71
C TYR A 118 6.10 7.63 10.06
N ASP A 119 5.39 8.76 10.17
CA ASP A 119 5.36 9.56 11.40
C ASP A 119 4.79 8.80 12.60
N ARG A 120 3.76 7.94 12.38
CA ARG A 120 3.23 7.06 13.45
C ARG A 120 4.29 6.05 13.89
N ARG A 121 4.96 5.41 12.94
CA ARG A 121 6.00 4.42 13.22
C ARG A 121 7.18 5.03 13.99
N GLN A 122 7.56 6.29 13.70
CA GLN A 122 8.59 7.00 14.47
C GLN A 122 8.21 7.22 15.94
N ARG A 123 6.90 7.20 16.27
CA ARG A 123 6.39 7.25 17.63
C ARG A 123 6.14 5.87 18.25
N GLY A 124 6.53 4.78 17.57
CA GLY A 124 6.26 3.41 17.99
C GLY A 124 4.81 2.96 17.82
N GLU A 125 4.03 3.68 17.01
CA GLU A 125 2.63 3.36 16.74
C GLU A 125 2.50 2.54 15.44
N LEU A 126 1.52 1.64 15.41
CA LEU A 126 1.19 0.90 14.18
C LEU A 126 0.50 1.81 13.16
N PRO A 127 0.59 1.50 11.84
CA PRO A 127 -0.14 2.22 10.80
C PRO A 127 -1.65 2.25 11.07
N ALA A 128 -2.30 3.39 10.76
CA ALA A 128 -3.72 3.58 11.02
C ALA A 128 -4.59 2.48 10.39
N CYS A 129 -4.28 2.03 9.18
CA CYS A 129 -5.00 0.95 8.50
C CYS A 129 -4.86 -0.42 9.18
N VAL A 130 -3.72 -0.68 9.82
CA VAL A 130 -3.46 -1.91 10.58
C VAL A 130 -4.29 -1.91 11.86
N VAL A 131 -4.19 -0.83 12.64
CA VAL A 131 -4.96 -0.68 13.90
C VAL A 131 -6.46 -0.74 13.68
N ALA A 132 -6.94 -0.14 12.60
CA ALA A 132 -8.37 -0.05 12.31
C ALA A 132 -8.97 -1.33 11.70
N CYS A 133 -8.17 -2.34 11.37
CA CYS A 133 -8.68 -3.57 10.76
C CYS A 133 -9.38 -4.44 11.81
N PRO A 134 -10.71 -4.60 11.79
CA PRO A 134 -11.42 -5.34 12.84
C PRO A 134 -11.13 -6.86 12.81
N GLY A 135 -10.67 -7.37 11.67
CA GLY A 135 -10.27 -8.77 11.51
C GLY A 135 -8.76 -9.00 11.68
N ALA A 136 -7.97 -7.97 12.05
CA ALA A 136 -6.51 -8.05 12.15
C ALA A 136 -5.84 -8.66 10.90
N ASN A 137 -6.36 -8.34 9.71
CA ASN A 137 -5.93 -8.92 8.44
C ASN A 137 -4.83 -8.11 7.73
N LEU A 138 -4.21 -7.16 8.42
CA LEU A 138 -3.15 -6.31 7.91
C LEU A 138 -2.02 -6.20 8.93
N ALA A 139 -0.79 -6.28 8.44
CA ALA A 139 0.41 -5.89 9.19
C ALA A 139 1.35 -5.09 8.29
N LEU A 140 2.26 -4.34 8.90
CA LEU A 140 3.40 -3.72 8.25
C LEU A 140 4.61 -3.96 9.14
N ASP A 141 5.63 -4.59 8.57
CA ASP A 141 6.88 -4.90 9.24
C ASP A 141 7.98 -5.08 8.19
N ASP A 142 9.19 -5.44 8.60
CA ASP A 142 10.20 -5.89 7.65
C ASP A 142 9.79 -7.22 6.98
N MET A 143 10.23 -7.41 5.74
CA MET A 143 9.80 -8.54 4.91
C MET A 143 10.17 -9.90 5.49
N GLU A 144 11.30 -10.02 6.20
CA GLU A 144 11.71 -11.27 6.83
C GLU A 144 10.79 -11.64 8.01
N SER A 145 10.47 -10.65 8.85
CA SER A 145 9.50 -10.79 9.94
C SER A 145 8.12 -11.19 9.43
N LEU A 146 7.64 -10.55 8.35
CA LEU A 146 6.35 -10.88 7.75
C LEU A 146 6.30 -12.32 7.23
N GLN A 147 7.35 -12.76 6.53
CA GLN A 147 7.42 -14.12 5.97
C GLN A 147 7.57 -15.20 7.03
N SER A 148 8.22 -14.89 8.17
CA SER A 148 8.36 -15.83 9.27
C SER A 148 7.12 -15.91 10.16
N THR A 149 6.37 -14.81 10.29
CA THR A 149 5.22 -14.71 11.19
C THR A 149 3.92 -15.18 10.53
N TYR A 150 3.75 -14.93 9.23
CA TYR A 150 2.50 -15.19 8.52
C TYR A 150 2.67 -16.23 7.42
N THR A 151 1.59 -16.95 7.10
CA THR A 151 1.56 -17.81 5.91
C THR A 151 1.71 -16.94 4.67
N ALA A 152 2.77 -17.18 3.91
CA ALA A 152 3.14 -16.43 2.73
C ALA A 152 2.80 -17.24 1.46
N ASP A 153 1.52 -17.26 1.07
CA ASP A 153 1.09 -17.98 -0.13
C ASP A 153 1.51 -17.23 -1.40
N ILE A 154 1.48 -15.90 -1.33
CA ILE A 154 2.00 -15.02 -2.39
C ILE A 154 2.99 -14.06 -1.73
N VAL A 155 4.24 -14.13 -2.16
CA VAL A 155 5.28 -13.14 -1.87
C VAL A 155 5.53 -12.35 -3.15
N SER A 156 6.06 -11.17 -3.03
CA SER A 156 6.34 -10.24 -4.12
C SER A 156 6.85 -10.93 -5.40
N ASP A 157 6.27 -10.56 -6.54
CA ASP A 157 6.75 -11.03 -7.83
C ASP A 157 8.10 -10.37 -8.17
N GLU A 158 9.18 -11.14 -8.06
CA GLU A 158 10.54 -10.69 -8.42
C GLU A 158 10.66 -10.33 -9.90
N ASN A 159 9.74 -10.82 -10.75
CA ASN A 159 9.70 -10.55 -12.18
C ASN A 159 8.92 -9.27 -12.53
N SER A 160 8.31 -8.60 -11.56
CA SER A 160 7.46 -7.41 -11.81
C SER A 160 8.20 -6.15 -12.25
N GLY A 161 9.53 -6.17 -12.35
CA GLY A 161 10.37 -5.01 -12.69
C GLY A 161 10.40 -3.91 -11.62
N THR A 162 9.57 -4.00 -10.58
CA THR A 162 9.53 -3.05 -9.44
C THR A 162 9.87 -3.71 -8.11
N LYS A 163 9.87 -5.04 -8.04
CA LYS A 163 10.11 -5.84 -6.84
C LYS A 163 9.30 -5.31 -5.64
N PRO A 164 7.97 -5.47 -5.64
CA PRO A 164 7.09 -4.93 -4.59
C PRO A 164 7.28 -5.67 -3.27
N ASN A 165 7.20 -4.98 -2.15
CA ASN A 165 7.32 -5.57 -0.81
C ASN A 165 5.93 -5.84 -0.23
N PHE A 166 5.40 -7.03 -0.48
CA PHE A 166 4.17 -7.50 0.13
C PHE A 166 4.17 -9.02 0.35
N VAL A 167 3.34 -9.45 1.30
CA VAL A 167 3.05 -10.85 1.60
C VAL A 167 1.53 -11.00 1.68
N ILE A 168 0.98 -12.00 1.01
CA ILE A 168 -0.46 -12.27 1.05
C ILE A 168 -0.69 -13.72 1.50
N THR A 169 -1.54 -13.89 2.51
CA THR A 169 -2.15 -15.17 2.85
C THR A 169 -3.45 -15.31 2.06
N VAL A 170 -3.54 -16.32 1.20
CA VAL A 170 -4.64 -16.53 0.26
C VAL A 170 -5.56 -17.64 0.76
N ASP A 171 -6.85 -17.55 0.49
CA ASP A 171 -7.75 -18.70 0.60
C ASP A 171 -7.42 -19.68 -0.53
N ALA A 172 -7.29 -20.97 -0.21
CA ALA A 172 -7.01 -22.03 -1.19
C ALA A 172 -8.08 -22.15 -2.30
N ALA A 173 -9.15 -21.36 -2.18
CA ALA A 173 -10.22 -21.26 -3.17
C ALA A 173 -10.05 -20.08 -4.16
N LEU A 174 -8.90 -19.37 -4.12
CA LEU A 174 -8.56 -18.30 -5.08
C LEU A 174 -7.73 -18.79 -6.24
#